data_cc79cd4733e71bdb87ddec78c339ee67
#
_entry.id   cc79cd4733e71bdb87ddec78c339ee67
#
_cell.length_a   1.000
_cell.length_b   1.000
_cell.length_c   1.000
_cell.angle_alpha   90.00
_cell.angle_beta   90.00
_cell.angle_gamma   90.00
#
_symmetry.space_group_name_H-M   'P 1'
#
loop_
_entity.id
_entity.type
_entity.pdbx_description
1 polymer ?
#
loop_
_entity_poly.entity_id
_entity_poly.type
_entity_poly.pdbx_seq_one_letter_code
_entity_poly.pdbx_strand_id
1 'polypeptide(L)'
;MEHLEFGHKWRAWVTTLLGKATLTVLLNGARGKWFKHKTGLRQGDPLSPMLFILAMEPLQLMLNKATEQGLLTPICNRNAKLRIGMFADAAAIFVNPITEEVEVVKNILDAFGVVSGLITNTGKSAMYPVRCEGLNVQHIMEAFQCPIKSFPCTYLGLPLNVRQIRRVDVQPLIDKVGGKLAAWKGRLLNKAGRLRLINTVLSSMPTYFLTVFRLQNWAIKKIDKLRGVSFGKERQRLMEGTV
;
A
#
# COMPACT_ATOMS: atom_id res chain seq x y z
N MET A 1 2.89 -24.42 7.66
CA MET A 1 4.32 -24.68 7.42
C MET A 1 4.63 -26.13 7.08
N GLU A 2 4.00 -27.10 7.75
CA GLU A 2 4.19 -28.52 7.40
C GLU A 2 3.68 -28.85 6.01
N HIS A 3 2.47 -28.43 5.66
CA HIS A 3 1.91 -28.56 4.31
C HIS A 3 2.67 -27.77 3.22
N LEU A 4 3.54 -26.85 3.59
CA LEU A 4 4.43 -26.12 2.70
C LEU A 4 5.85 -26.72 2.68
N GLU A 5 5.99 -27.95 3.18
CA GLU A 5 7.22 -28.76 3.17
C GLU A 5 8.44 -28.12 3.84
N PHE A 6 8.23 -27.15 4.77
CA PHE A 6 9.34 -26.61 5.54
C PHE A 6 9.93 -27.66 6.46
N GLY A 7 11.25 -27.84 6.39
CA GLY A 7 11.98 -28.83 7.17
C GLY A 7 11.82 -28.65 8.69
N HIS A 8 11.85 -29.77 9.45
CA HIS A 8 11.65 -29.80 10.89
C HIS A 8 12.56 -28.81 11.66
N LYS A 9 13.84 -28.74 11.29
CA LYS A 9 14.82 -27.82 11.92
C LYS A 9 14.38 -26.36 11.80
N TRP A 10 13.96 -25.95 10.60
CA TRP A 10 13.52 -24.58 10.37
C TRP A 10 12.26 -24.24 11.17
N ARG A 11 11.28 -25.16 11.18
CA ARG A 11 10.06 -24.98 11.97
C ARG A 11 10.36 -24.86 13.47
N ALA A 12 11.27 -25.67 13.99
CA ALA A 12 11.71 -25.61 15.39
C ALA A 12 12.38 -24.27 15.72
N TRP A 13 13.22 -23.74 14.82
CA TRP A 13 13.85 -22.43 15.01
C TRP A 13 12.83 -21.30 15.06
N VAL A 14 11.89 -21.26 14.10
CA VAL A 14 10.83 -20.24 14.08
C VAL A 14 9.98 -20.31 15.36
N THR A 15 9.57 -21.51 15.78
CA THR A 15 8.82 -21.70 17.02
C THR A 15 9.61 -21.19 18.24
N THR A 16 10.92 -21.47 18.30
CA THR A 16 11.78 -21.01 19.40
C THR A 16 11.91 -19.48 19.39
N LEU A 17 12.10 -18.86 18.22
CA LEU A 17 12.21 -17.40 18.09
C LEU A 17 10.91 -16.70 18.52
N LEU A 18 9.76 -17.18 18.07
CA LEU A 18 8.46 -16.62 18.44
C LEU A 18 8.15 -16.85 19.92
N GLY A 19 8.45 -18.05 20.43
CA GLY A 19 8.16 -18.42 21.83
C GLY A 19 9.02 -17.70 22.88
N LYS A 20 10.22 -17.26 22.51
CA LYS A 20 11.16 -16.53 23.39
C LYS A 20 11.11 -15.01 23.24
N ALA A 21 10.25 -14.48 22.37
CA ALA A 21 10.15 -13.06 22.15
C ALA A 21 9.66 -12.33 23.42
N THR A 22 10.47 -11.39 23.90
CA THR A 22 10.15 -10.53 25.04
C THR A 22 10.29 -9.07 24.66
N LEU A 23 9.52 -8.21 25.28
CA LEU A 23 9.47 -6.77 25.06
C LEU A 23 9.59 -6.02 26.39
N THR A 24 10.12 -4.79 26.33
CA THR A 24 10.08 -3.84 27.43
C THR A 24 9.72 -2.47 26.88
N VAL A 25 9.03 -1.68 27.68
CA VAL A 25 8.71 -0.29 27.33
C VAL A 25 9.76 0.63 27.92
N LEU A 26 10.28 1.55 27.11
CA LEU A 26 11.15 2.63 27.56
C LEU A 26 10.29 3.84 27.90
N LEU A 27 10.34 4.28 29.16
CA LEU A 27 9.68 5.51 29.61
C LEU A 27 10.75 6.47 30.11
N ASN A 28 10.87 7.63 29.47
CA ASN A 28 11.89 8.64 29.76
C ASN A 28 13.32 8.09 29.86
N GLY A 29 13.67 7.14 29.00
CA GLY A 29 14.98 6.48 28.99
C GLY A 29 15.16 5.34 30.00
N ALA A 30 14.25 5.15 30.94
CA ALA A 30 14.26 4.04 31.89
C ALA A 30 13.53 2.81 31.31
N ARG A 31 14.13 1.63 31.48
CA ARG A 31 13.52 0.36 31.04
C ARG A 31 12.49 -0.12 32.08
N GLY A 32 11.27 -0.38 31.59
CA GLY A 32 10.22 -1.03 32.37
C GLY A 32 10.46 -2.54 32.57
N LYS A 33 9.47 -3.20 33.16
CA LYS A 33 9.49 -4.67 33.32
C LYS A 33 9.39 -5.38 31.97
N TRP A 34 10.09 -6.49 31.84
CA TRP A 34 9.99 -7.37 30.67
C TRP A 34 8.67 -8.10 30.65
N PHE A 35 8.04 -8.19 29.50
CA PHE A 35 6.86 -9.02 29.28
C PHE A 35 7.00 -9.87 28.03
N LYS A 36 6.38 -11.03 28.03
CA LYS A 36 6.44 -11.98 26.94
C LYS A 36 5.52 -11.52 25.81
N HIS A 37 6.03 -11.53 24.58
CA HIS A 37 5.23 -11.28 23.39
C HIS A 37 4.33 -12.49 23.12
N LYS A 38 3.01 -12.32 23.18
CA LYS A 38 2.06 -13.43 23.09
C LYS A 38 1.42 -13.57 21.70
N THR A 39 1.24 -12.47 20.99
CA THR A 39 0.52 -12.43 19.71
C THR A 39 1.21 -11.48 18.73
N GLY A 40 1.06 -11.78 17.42
CA GLY A 40 1.63 -10.99 16.35
C GLY A 40 3.14 -11.19 16.14
N LEU A 41 3.74 -10.34 15.34
CA LEU A 41 5.16 -10.36 15.00
C LEU A 41 5.84 -9.10 15.51
N ARG A 42 7.12 -9.19 15.90
CA ARG A 42 7.88 -8.03 16.36
C ARG A 42 8.13 -7.05 15.21
N GLN A 43 7.74 -5.80 15.41
CA GLN A 43 8.06 -4.74 14.47
C GLN A 43 9.56 -4.46 14.48
N GLY A 44 10.18 -4.38 13.29
CA GLY A 44 11.62 -4.19 13.13
C GLY A 44 12.47 -5.46 13.17
N ASP A 45 11.87 -6.64 13.42
CA ASP A 45 12.59 -7.91 13.29
C ASP A 45 12.75 -8.27 11.80
N PRO A 46 13.95 -8.62 11.33
CA PRO A 46 14.21 -8.94 9.93
C PRO A 46 13.37 -10.09 9.38
N LEU A 47 12.97 -11.06 10.21
CA LEU A 47 12.14 -12.20 9.81
C LEU A 47 10.65 -11.90 9.79
N SER A 48 10.19 -10.88 10.52
CA SER A 48 8.77 -10.57 10.65
C SER A 48 8.05 -10.36 9.31
N PRO A 49 8.59 -9.63 8.32
CA PRO A 49 7.93 -9.47 7.03
C PRO A 49 7.75 -10.81 6.29
N MET A 50 8.76 -11.68 6.34
CA MET A 50 8.71 -12.98 5.68
C MET A 50 7.72 -13.93 6.36
N LEU A 51 7.68 -13.92 7.68
CA LEU A 51 6.74 -14.71 8.46
C LEU A 51 5.29 -14.21 8.26
N PHE A 52 5.11 -12.90 8.07
CA PHE A 52 3.80 -12.34 7.75
C PHE A 52 3.31 -12.83 6.38
N ILE A 53 4.16 -12.81 5.34
CA ILE A 53 3.83 -13.35 4.02
C ILE A 53 3.40 -14.81 4.13
N LEU A 54 4.15 -15.63 4.86
CA LEU A 54 3.80 -17.03 5.10
C LEU A 54 2.48 -17.21 5.85
N ALA A 55 2.15 -16.30 6.77
CA ALA A 55 0.87 -16.31 7.48
C ALA A 55 -0.32 -15.93 6.58
N MET A 56 -0.08 -15.11 5.53
CA MET A 56 -1.10 -14.69 4.57
C MET A 56 -1.31 -15.68 3.42
N GLU A 57 -0.36 -16.57 3.16
CA GLU A 57 -0.43 -17.57 2.08
C GLU A 57 -1.71 -18.45 2.13
N PRO A 58 -2.16 -18.94 3.31
CA PRO A 58 -3.41 -19.70 3.40
C PRO A 58 -4.64 -18.94 2.88
N LEU A 59 -4.71 -17.62 3.05
CA LEU A 59 -5.82 -16.83 2.53
C LEU A 59 -5.87 -16.90 0.99
N GLN A 60 -4.72 -16.76 0.34
CA GLN A 60 -4.62 -16.88 -1.12
C GLN A 60 -5.00 -18.30 -1.57
N LEU A 61 -4.53 -19.34 -0.88
CA LEU A 61 -4.86 -20.73 -1.18
C LEU A 61 -6.36 -21.01 -1.02
N MET A 62 -7.02 -20.47 0.01
CA MET A 62 -8.47 -20.62 0.21
C MET A 62 -9.27 -19.98 -0.93
N LEU A 63 -8.89 -18.78 -1.36
CA LEU A 63 -9.54 -18.09 -2.49
C LEU A 63 -9.33 -18.84 -3.82
N ASN A 64 -8.11 -19.36 -4.04
CA ASN A 64 -7.80 -20.18 -5.23
C ASN A 64 -8.63 -21.46 -5.25
N LYS A 65 -8.70 -22.16 -4.12
CA LYS A 65 -9.49 -23.40 -3.99
C LYS A 65 -10.99 -23.16 -4.19
N ALA A 66 -11.54 -22.06 -3.67
CA ALA A 66 -12.90 -21.68 -3.93
C ALA A 66 -13.18 -21.42 -5.43
N THR A 67 -12.18 -20.87 -6.14
CA THR A 67 -12.26 -20.69 -7.60
C THR A 67 -12.20 -22.05 -8.34
N GLU A 68 -11.32 -22.96 -7.94
CA GLU A 68 -11.19 -24.30 -8.50
C GLU A 68 -12.48 -25.13 -8.29
N GLN A 69 -13.15 -24.95 -7.18
CA GLN A 69 -14.40 -25.60 -6.84
C GLN A 69 -15.63 -24.95 -7.52
N GLY A 70 -15.45 -23.90 -8.32
CA GLY A 70 -16.54 -23.20 -9.00
C GLY A 70 -17.41 -22.32 -8.09
N LEU A 71 -17.03 -22.14 -6.80
CA LEU A 71 -17.72 -21.22 -5.89
C LEU A 71 -17.47 -19.75 -6.24
N LEU A 72 -16.38 -19.47 -6.92
CA LEU A 72 -16.02 -18.16 -7.42
C LEU A 72 -15.73 -18.24 -8.91
N THR A 73 -16.47 -17.49 -9.73
CA THR A 73 -16.27 -17.47 -11.19
C THR A 73 -15.06 -16.63 -11.59
N PRO A 74 -14.43 -16.89 -12.77
CA PRO A 74 -13.28 -16.11 -13.22
C PRO A 74 -13.61 -14.62 -13.33
N ILE A 75 -12.67 -13.77 -12.94
CA ILE A 75 -12.84 -12.31 -13.02
C ILE A 75 -12.72 -11.87 -14.49
N CYS A 76 -13.76 -11.17 -15.00
CA CYS A 76 -13.76 -10.54 -16.33
C CYS A 76 -13.50 -11.50 -17.52
N ASN A 77 -14.04 -12.69 -17.56
CA ASN A 77 -13.88 -13.65 -18.67
C ASN A 77 -12.42 -13.90 -19.10
N ARG A 78 -11.46 -13.43 -18.35
CA ARG A 78 -10.04 -13.73 -18.49
C ARG A 78 -9.63 -14.61 -17.32
N ASN A 79 -8.74 -15.57 -17.57
CA ASN A 79 -8.10 -16.38 -16.53
C ASN A 79 -7.19 -15.49 -15.65
N ALA A 80 -7.74 -14.48 -15.00
CA ALA A 80 -7.05 -13.70 -14.00
C ALA A 80 -6.81 -14.63 -12.79
N LYS A 81 -5.63 -15.24 -12.75
CA LYS A 81 -5.23 -16.17 -11.68
C LYS A 81 -5.11 -15.51 -10.31
N LEU A 82 -4.99 -14.19 -10.25
CA LEU A 82 -4.82 -13.45 -9.01
C LEU A 82 -6.13 -12.75 -8.62
N ARG A 83 -6.78 -13.26 -7.57
CA ARG A 83 -7.95 -12.60 -6.94
C ARG A 83 -7.57 -11.64 -5.82
N ILE A 84 -6.39 -11.81 -5.25
CA ILE A 84 -5.93 -11.02 -4.13
C ILE A 84 -4.55 -10.42 -4.44
N GLY A 85 -4.42 -9.13 -4.26
CA GLY A 85 -3.15 -8.42 -4.24
C GLY A 85 -2.84 -8.00 -2.81
N MET A 86 -1.70 -8.44 -2.28
CA MET A 86 -1.30 -8.12 -0.90
C MET A 86 -0.04 -7.28 -0.88
N PHE A 87 -0.03 -6.28 -0.01
CA PHE A 87 1.16 -5.51 0.30
C PHE A 87 1.15 -5.17 1.79
N ALA A 88 2.04 -5.78 2.55
CA ALA A 88 2.03 -5.74 4.02
C ALA A 88 0.63 -6.12 4.54
N ASP A 89 0.01 -5.28 5.36
CA ASP A 89 -1.32 -5.46 5.92
C ASP A 89 -2.48 -5.02 5.00
N ALA A 90 -2.15 -4.39 3.86
CA ALA A 90 -3.16 -3.97 2.88
C ALA A 90 -3.45 -5.09 1.87
N ALA A 91 -4.71 -5.48 1.75
CA ALA A 91 -5.17 -6.45 0.77
C ALA A 91 -6.20 -5.81 -0.18
N ALA A 92 -6.04 -6.04 -1.48
CA ALA A 92 -7.02 -5.73 -2.50
C ALA A 92 -7.59 -7.04 -3.05
N ILE A 93 -8.89 -7.27 -2.84
CA ILE A 93 -9.58 -8.49 -3.26
C ILE A 93 -10.52 -8.13 -4.42
N PHE A 94 -10.46 -8.90 -5.49
CA PHE A 94 -11.31 -8.75 -6.65
C PHE A 94 -12.42 -9.80 -6.62
N VAL A 95 -13.69 -9.36 -6.71
CA VAL A 95 -14.86 -10.21 -6.63
C VAL A 95 -15.84 -9.79 -7.73
N ASN A 96 -16.53 -10.74 -8.36
CA ASN A 96 -17.65 -10.39 -9.23
C ASN A 96 -18.82 -9.87 -8.38
N PRO A 97 -19.62 -8.92 -8.89
CA PRO A 97 -20.74 -8.33 -8.16
C PRO A 97 -21.94 -9.30 -8.12
N ILE A 98 -21.75 -10.47 -7.53
CA ILE A 98 -22.73 -11.55 -7.36
C ILE A 98 -22.83 -11.82 -5.86
N THR A 99 -24.02 -11.79 -5.29
CA THR A 99 -24.23 -11.88 -3.84
C THR A 99 -23.58 -13.12 -3.24
N GLU A 100 -23.76 -14.28 -3.90
CA GLU A 100 -23.23 -15.56 -3.46
C GLU A 100 -21.68 -15.55 -3.42
N GLU A 101 -21.03 -14.96 -4.43
CA GLU A 101 -19.55 -14.86 -4.44
C GLU A 101 -19.04 -13.91 -3.34
N VAL A 102 -19.75 -12.83 -3.09
CA VAL A 102 -19.40 -11.87 -2.03
C VAL A 102 -19.52 -12.53 -0.65
N GLU A 103 -20.55 -13.32 -0.42
CA GLU A 103 -20.71 -14.12 0.81
C GLU A 103 -19.62 -15.18 0.96
N VAL A 104 -19.27 -15.88 -0.11
CA VAL A 104 -18.15 -16.86 -0.08
C VAL A 104 -16.84 -16.19 0.32
N VAL A 105 -16.52 -15.02 -0.26
CA VAL A 105 -15.29 -14.29 0.10
C VAL A 105 -15.34 -13.82 1.55
N LYS A 106 -16.49 -13.34 2.02
CA LYS A 106 -16.66 -12.96 3.42
C LYS A 106 -16.42 -14.14 4.35
N ASN A 107 -17.04 -15.28 4.09
CA ASN A 107 -16.88 -16.49 4.89
C ASN A 107 -15.43 -16.98 4.93
N ILE A 108 -14.70 -16.87 3.81
CA ILE A 108 -13.26 -17.16 3.74
C ILE A 108 -12.46 -16.22 4.64
N LEU A 109 -12.74 -14.90 4.59
CA LEU A 109 -12.06 -13.92 5.43
C LEU A 109 -12.34 -14.14 6.92
N ASP A 110 -13.59 -14.44 7.27
CA ASP A 110 -13.98 -14.71 8.65
C ASP A 110 -13.30 -15.99 9.17
N ALA A 111 -13.32 -17.08 8.39
CA ALA A 111 -12.64 -18.33 8.72
C ALA A 111 -11.14 -18.14 8.89
N PHE A 112 -10.51 -17.40 7.97
CA PHE A 112 -9.09 -17.04 8.06
C PHE A 112 -8.81 -16.21 9.33
N GLY A 113 -9.66 -15.24 9.64
CA GLY A 113 -9.55 -14.40 10.82
C GLY A 113 -9.60 -15.18 12.13
N VAL A 114 -10.49 -16.17 12.23
CA VAL A 114 -10.61 -17.06 13.41
C VAL A 114 -9.34 -17.86 13.63
N VAL A 115 -8.74 -18.39 12.56
CA VAL A 115 -7.54 -19.24 12.67
C VAL A 115 -6.25 -18.44 12.85
N SER A 116 -6.11 -17.33 12.11
CA SER A 116 -4.87 -16.54 12.10
C SER A 116 -4.84 -15.43 13.15
N GLY A 117 -6.00 -15.01 13.65
CA GLY A 117 -6.15 -13.81 14.47
C GLY A 117 -6.10 -12.50 13.67
N LEU A 118 -6.00 -12.58 12.34
CA LEU A 118 -5.96 -11.41 11.42
C LEU A 118 -7.38 -11.06 10.97
N ILE A 119 -8.06 -10.24 11.74
CA ILE A 119 -9.45 -9.86 11.49
C ILE A 119 -9.49 -8.65 10.54
N THR A 120 -10.37 -8.72 9.54
CA THR A 120 -10.59 -7.62 8.60
C THR A 120 -11.17 -6.39 9.32
N ASN A 121 -10.50 -5.26 9.19
CA ASN A 121 -10.98 -4.00 9.76
C ASN A 121 -11.94 -3.31 8.78
N THR A 122 -13.25 -3.49 8.97
CA THR A 122 -14.29 -2.93 8.09
C THR A 122 -14.29 -1.41 8.07
N GLY A 123 -13.95 -0.76 9.19
CA GLY A 123 -13.86 0.71 9.28
C GLY A 123 -12.72 1.33 8.46
N LYS A 124 -11.65 0.56 8.19
CA LYS A 124 -10.54 0.96 7.31
C LYS A 124 -10.66 0.41 5.90
N SER A 125 -11.56 -0.55 5.68
CA SER A 125 -11.82 -1.15 4.38
C SER A 125 -12.85 -0.32 3.60
N ALA A 126 -12.83 -0.43 2.28
CA ALA A 126 -13.83 0.19 1.42
C ALA A 126 -14.00 -0.65 0.16
N MET A 127 -15.21 -0.61 -0.40
CA MET A 127 -15.54 -1.26 -1.66
C MET A 127 -15.60 -0.26 -2.79
N TYR A 128 -15.08 -0.66 -3.94
CA TYR A 128 -14.98 0.17 -5.13
C TYR A 128 -15.62 -0.55 -6.32
N PRO A 129 -16.88 -0.27 -6.65
CA PRO A 129 -17.55 -0.88 -7.79
C PRO A 129 -16.87 -0.49 -9.11
N VAL A 130 -16.64 -1.48 -9.98
CA VAL A 130 -16.05 -1.29 -11.31
C VAL A 130 -17.00 -1.85 -12.35
N ARG A 131 -17.56 -1.01 -13.22
CA ARG A 131 -18.51 -1.41 -14.28
C ARG A 131 -19.73 -2.17 -13.75
N CYS A 132 -20.28 -1.72 -12.65
CA CYS A 132 -21.48 -2.29 -12.02
C CYS A 132 -22.74 -1.48 -12.36
N GLU A 133 -22.82 -0.88 -13.54
CA GLU A 133 -23.95 -0.07 -13.99
C GLU A 133 -25.21 -0.95 -14.09
N GLY A 134 -26.30 -0.51 -13.46
CA GLY A 134 -27.58 -1.27 -13.44
C GLY A 134 -27.69 -2.34 -12.35
N LEU A 135 -26.66 -2.59 -11.54
CA LEU A 135 -26.70 -3.51 -10.42
C LEU A 135 -26.99 -2.77 -9.09
N ASN A 136 -27.80 -3.39 -8.22
CA ASN A 136 -27.95 -2.90 -6.85
C ASN A 136 -26.75 -3.30 -5.99
N VAL A 137 -25.65 -2.56 -6.19
CA VAL A 137 -24.36 -2.82 -5.52
C VAL A 137 -24.52 -2.76 -4.00
N GLN A 138 -25.42 -1.94 -3.49
CA GLN A 138 -25.62 -1.76 -2.06
C GLN A 138 -26.14 -3.05 -1.42
N HIS A 139 -27.12 -3.69 -2.02
CA HIS A 139 -27.65 -4.97 -1.56
C HIS A 139 -26.62 -6.10 -1.66
N ILE A 140 -25.90 -6.17 -2.79
CA ILE A 140 -24.85 -7.19 -3.00
C ILE A 140 -23.73 -7.08 -1.94
N MET A 141 -23.43 -5.86 -1.50
CA MET A 141 -22.29 -5.60 -0.62
C MET A 141 -22.66 -5.49 0.87
N GLU A 142 -23.92 -5.69 1.25
CA GLU A 142 -24.38 -5.67 2.64
C GLU A 142 -23.58 -6.64 3.55
N ALA A 143 -23.17 -7.77 3.00
CA ALA A 143 -22.40 -8.78 3.73
C ALA A 143 -21.11 -8.22 4.39
N PHE A 144 -20.42 -7.25 3.78
CA PHE A 144 -19.16 -6.75 4.26
C PHE A 144 -19.25 -5.59 5.25
N GLN A 145 -20.38 -4.90 5.34
CA GLN A 145 -20.58 -3.72 6.21
C GLN A 145 -19.48 -2.64 6.04
N CYS A 146 -18.91 -2.53 4.85
CA CYS A 146 -17.88 -1.55 4.50
C CYS A 146 -18.48 -0.43 3.66
N PRO A 147 -17.98 0.81 3.76
CA PRO A 147 -18.44 1.91 2.93
C PRO A 147 -18.14 1.65 1.44
N ILE A 148 -19.14 1.92 0.59
CA ILE A 148 -18.98 1.92 -0.86
C ILE A 148 -18.43 3.29 -1.27
N LYS A 149 -17.32 3.29 -2.00
CA LYS A 149 -16.65 4.50 -2.49
C LYS A 149 -16.48 4.45 -4.01
N SER A 150 -16.30 5.62 -4.62
CA SER A 150 -16.02 5.76 -6.04
C SER A 150 -14.53 6.00 -6.30
N PHE A 151 -14.10 5.68 -7.52
CA PHE A 151 -12.78 6.07 -8.00
C PHE A 151 -12.70 7.58 -8.30
N PRO A 152 -11.51 8.22 -8.14
CA PRO A 152 -10.22 7.62 -7.80
C PRO A 152 -10.09 7.26 -6.30
N CYS A 153 -9.37 6.18 -6.00
CA CYS A 153 -9.00 5.84 -4.64
C CYS A 153 -7.48 5.94 -4.45
N THR A 154 -7.04 5.96 -3.21
CA THR A 154 -5.62 5.88 -2.88
C THR A 154 -5.28 4.46 -2.45
N TYR A 155 -4.38 3.80 -3.19
CA TYR A 155 -3.84 2.50 -2.84
C TYR A 155 -2.32 2.58 -2.78
N LEU A 156 -1.74 2.19 -1.66
CA LEU A 156 -0.29 2.26 -1.39
C LEU A 156 0.31 3.67 -1.61
N GLY A 157 -0.48 4.72 -1.32
CA GLY A 157 -0.05 6.10 -1.52
C GLY A 157 -0.10 6.59 -2.97
N LEU A 158 -0.62 5.78 -3.89
CA LEU A 158 -0.79 6.12 -5.30
C LEU A 158 -2.28 6.26 -5.66
N PRO A 159 -2.64 7.19 -6.56
CA PRO A 159 -4.00 7.31 -7.04
C PRO A 159 -4.32 6.13 -7.97
N LEU A 160 -5.29 5.31 -7.59
CA LEU A 160 -5.81 4.23 -8.41
C LEU A 160 -7.11 4.70 -9.09
N ASN A 161 -7.18 4.55 -10.41
CA ASN A 161 -8.35 4.91 -11.20
C ASN A 161 -8.64 3.84 -12.24
N VAL A 162 -9.91 3.67 -12.61
CA VAL A 162 -10.34 2.76 -13.69
C VAL A 162 -9.93 3.30 -15.08
N ARG A 163 -9.80 4.61 -15.20
CA ARG A 163 -9.39 5.31 -16.45
C ARG A 163 -7.96 5.81 -16.33
N GLN A 164 -7.44 6.30 -17.46
CA GLN A 164 -6.10 6.95 -17.48
C GLN A 164 -6.01 8.07 -16.45
N ILE A 165 -4.85 8.21 -15.84
CA ILE A 165 -4.55 9.22 -14.82
C ILE A 165 -4.75 10.61 -15.42
N ARG A 166 -5.55 11.43 -14.74
CA ARG A 166 -5.85 12.81 -15.12
C ARG A 166 -4.88 13.78 -14.44
N ARG A 167 -4.90 15.01 -14.88
CA ARG A 167 -4.07 16.08 -14.28
C ARG A 167 -4.33 16.25 -12.78
N VAL A 168 -5.60 16.16 -12.38
CA VAL A 168 -6.01 16.27 -10.97
C VAL A 168 -5.37 15.18 -10.10
N ASP A 169 -5.22 13.98 -10.65
CA ASP A 169 -4.66 12.83 -9.91
C ASP A 169 -3.13 12.94 -9.72
N VAL A 170 -2.45 13.73 -10.60
CA VAL A 170 -1.00 13.98 -10.54
C VAL A 170 -0.66 15.26 -9.74
N GLN A 171 -1.60 16.20 -9.62
CA GLN A 171 -1.37 17.48 -8.96
C GLN A 171 -0.87 17.33 -7.51
N PRO A 172 -1.41 16.39 -6.66
CA PRO A 172 -0.91 16.19 -5.31
C PRO A 172 0.57 15.80 -5.24
N LEU A 173 1.08 15.04 -6.23
CA LEU A 173 2.50 14.72 -6.31
C LEU A 173 3.33 16.00 -6.55
N ILE A 174 2.89 16.84 -7.48
CA ILE A 174 3.58 18.10 -7.80
C ILE A 174 3.58 19.04 -6.59
N ASP A 175 2.45 19.15 -5.90
CA ASP A 175 2.29 19.97 -4.70
C ASP A 175 3.18 19.46 -3.56
N LYS A 176 3.29 18.14 -3.41
CA LYS A 176 4.19 17.51 -2.44
C LYS A 176 5.65 17.80 -2.73
N VAL A 177 6.07 17.77 -4.00
CA VAL A 177 7.42 18.16 -4.44
C VAL A 177 7.65 19.65 -4.16
N GLY A 178 6.70 20.52 -4.52
CA GLY A 178 6.78 21.97 -4.27
C GLY A 178 6.83 22.31 -2.78
N GLY A 179 6.03 21.64 -1.96
CA GLY A 179 5.99 21.86 -0.51
C GLY A 179 7.30 21.52 0.22
N LYS A 180 8.13 20.62 -0.34
CA LYS A 180 9.48 20.35 0.19
C LYS A 180 10.49 21.47 -0.11
N LEU A 181 10.15 22.35 -1.03
CA LEU A 181 10.93 23.52 -1.42
C LEU A 181 10.53 24.79 -0.66
N ALA A 182 10.04 24.66 0.59
CA ALA A 182 9.66 25.83 1.39
C ALA A 182 10.73 26.93 1.30
N ALA A 183 10.30 28.16 1.02
CA ALA A 183 11.15 29.29 0.65
C ALA A 183 12.31 29.55 1.63
N TRP A 184 12.11 29.29 2.92
CA TRP A 184 13.14 29.45 3.95
C TRP A 184 14.29 28.44 3.83
N LYS A 185 14.02 27.19 3.43
CA LYS A 185 15.05 26.14 3.24
C LYS A 185 15.98 26.51 2.09
N GLY A 186 15.43 27.07 1.01
CA GLY A 186 16.22 27.51 -0.13
C GLY A 186 17.14 28.71 0.17
N ARG A 187 16.79 29.55 1.17
CA ARG A 187 17.62 30.72 1.56
C ARG A 187 18.82 30.30 2.41
N LEU A 188 18.70 29.27 3.24
CA LEU A 188 19.72 28.83 4.17
C LEU A 188 20.75 27.87 3.54
N LEU A 189 20.43 27.28 2.37
CA LEU A 189 21.32 26.32 1.72
C LEU A 189 22.24 27.03 0.70
N ASN A 190 23.53 26.73 0.74
CA ASN A 190 24.47 27.06 -0.32
C ASN A 190 24.20 26.22 -1.59
N LYS A 191 24.89 26.50 -2.71
CA LYS A 191 24.69 25.81 -3.98
C LYS A 191 24.85 24.29 -3.88
N ALA A 192 25.86 23.81 -3.13
CA ALA A 192 26.12 22.40 -2.93
C ALA A 192 24.98 21.72 -2.13
N GLY A 193 24.50 22.36 -1.06
CA GLY A 193 23.36 21.90 -0.28
C GLY A 193 22.06 21.85 -1.08
N ARG A 194 21.82 22.83 -1.98
CA ARG A 194 20.66 22.82 -2.89
C ARG A 194 20.74 21.67 -3.88
N LEU A 195 21.92 21.43 -4.48
CA LEU A 195 22.15 20.31 -5.39
C LEU A 195 21.89 18.98 -4.67
N ARG A 196 22.38 18.86 -3.44
CA ARG A 196 22.12 17.66 -2.63
C ARG A 196 20.65 17.45 -2.35
N LEU A 197 19.91 18.50 -1.97
CA LEU A 197 18.46 18.45 -1.77
C LEU A 197 17.71 18.01 -3.03
N ILE A 198 18.08 18.56 -4.19
CA ILE A 198 17.47 18.18 -5.48
C ILE A 198 17.70 16.69 -5.75
N ASN A 199 18.95 16.23 -5.64
CA ASN A 199 19.29 14.86 -6.00
C ASN A 199 18.75 13.82 -5.02
N THR A 200 18.78 14.08 -3.71
CA THR A 200 18.37 13.10 -2.70
C THR A 200 16.89 13.13 -2.36
N VAL A 201 16.25 14.29 -2.39
CA VAL A 201 14.85 14.44 -1.98
C VAL A 201 13.93 14.64 -3.17
N LEU A 202 14.16 15.70 -3.98
CA LEU A 202 13.22 16.05 -5.04
C LEU A 202 13.20 15.06 -6.19
N SER A 203 14.33 14.39 -6.46
CA SER A 203 14.41 13.37 -7.52
C SER A 203 13.85 12.03 -7.05
N SER A 204 13.95 11.69 -5.76
CA SER A 204 13.42 10.43 -5.23
C SER A 204 11.89 10.44 -5.07
N MET A 205 11.28 11.61 -4.80
CA MET A 205 9.84 11.70 -4.57
C MET A 205 8.97 11.23 -5.75
N PRO A 206 9.22 11.64 -7.02
CA PRO A 206 8.45 11.14 -8.14
C PRO A 206 8.83 9.71 -8.55
N THR A 207 9.98 9.17 -8.12
CA THR A 207 10.46 7.85 -8.52
C THR A 207 9.44 6.77 -8.22
N TYR A 208 8.87 6.75 -7.01
CA TYR A 208 7.85 5.78 -6.62
C TYR A 208 6.60 5.86 -7.50
N PHE A 209 6.18 7.08 -7.87
CA PHE A 209 5.06 7.27 -8.79
C PHE A 209 5.40 6.78 -10.21
N LEU A 210 6.63 7.01 -10.66
CA LEU A 210 7.13 6.62 -11.98
C LEU A 210 7.32 5.09 -12.13
N THR A 211 7.45 4.35 -11.04
CA THR A 211 7.50 2.87 -11.10
C THR A 211 6.19 2.25 -11.56
N VAL A 212 5.07 2.94 -11.35
CA VAL A 212 3.73 2.44 -11.67
C VAL A 212 3.11 3.19 -12.84
N PHE A 213 3.36 4.51 -12.94
CA PHE A 213 2.69 5.38 -13.89
C PHE A 213 3.66 6.10 -14.82
N ARG A 214 3.30 6.17 -16.08
CA ARG A 214 3.97 7.04 -17.05
C ARG A 214 3.46 8.46 -16.87
N LEU A 215 4.30 9.37 -16.37
CA LEU A 215 3.96 10.77 -16.25
C LEU A 215 3.84 11.43 -17.63
N GLN A 216 2.84 12.27 -17.77
CA GLN A 216 2.67 13.10 -18.97
C GLN A 216 3.74 14.20 -19.00
N ASN A 217 4.15 14.63 -20.20
CA ASN A 217 5.22 15.61 -20.41
C ASN A 217 5.02 16.95 -19.65
N TRP A 218 3.77 17.39 -19.47
CA TRP A 218 3.48 18.61 -18.70
C TRP A 218 3.87 18.48 -17.23
N ALA A 219 3.65 17.29 -16.62
CA ALA A 219 4.00 17.01 -15.22
C ALA A 219 5.52 16.96 -15.03
N ILE A 220 6.23 16.31 -15.95
CA ILE A 220 7.69 16.25 -15.96
C ILE A 220 8.26 17.68 -16.05
N LYS A 221 7.79 18.47 -17.02
CA LYS A 221 8.22 19.88 -17.17
C LYS A 221 7.96 20.71 -15.91
N LYS A 222 6.82 20.49 -15.23
CA LYS A 222 6.48 21.21 -14.00
C LYS A 222 7.39 20.82 -12.82
N ILE A 223 7.70 19.53 -12.69
CA ILE A 223 8.67 19.02 -11.69
C ILE A 223 10.07 19.57 -11.97
N ASP A 224 10.52 19.54 -13.24
CA ASP A 224 11.83 20.07 -13.63
C ASP A 224 11.93 21.58 -13.43
N LYS A 225 10.84 22.32 -13.67
CA LYS A 225 10.78 23.76 -13.35
C LYS A 225 10.98 23.99 -11.85
N LEU A 226 10.30 23.23 -10.99
CA LEU A 226 10.47 23.32 -9.53
C LEU A 226 11.92 23.01 -9.10
N ARG A 227 12.56 22.01 -9.71
CA ARG A 227 13.97 21.67 -9.47
C ARG A 227 14.91 22.81 -9.94
N GLY A 228 14.64 23.41 -11.11
CA GLY A 228 15.40 24.53 -11.65
C GLY A 228 15.34 25.78 -10.78
N VAL A 229 14.15 26.13 -10.29
CA VAL A 229 13.95 27.26 -9.35
C VAL A 229 14.73 27.04 -8.05
N SER A 230 14.72 25.82 -7.51
CA SER A 230 15.51 25.47 -6.32
C SER A 230 17.00 25.62 -6.53
N PHE A 231 17.51 25.35 -7.73
CA PHE A 231 18.91 25.50 -8.07
C PHE A 231 19.32 26.96 -8.32
N GLY A 232 18.37 27.87 -8.54
CA GLY A 232 18.63 29.30 -8.75
C GLY A 232 18.61 29.77 -10.21
N LYS A 233 18.22 28.92 -11.17
CA LYS A 233 18.16 29.28 -12.61
C LYS A 233 17.22 30.43 -12.95
N GLU A 234 16.15 30.66 -12.20
CA GLU A 234 15.20 31.75 -12.48
C GLU A 234 15.62 33.11 -11.89
N ARG A 235 16.48 33.15 -10.88
CA ARG A 235 16.97 34.41 -10.31
C ARG A 235 17.92 35.14 -11.27
N GLN A 236 18.65 34.44 -12.12
CA GLN A 236 19.52 35.07 -13.11
C GLN A 236 18.72 35.77 -14.24
N ARG A 237 17.63 35.15 -14.70
CA ARG A 237 16.79 35.79 -15.76
C ARG A 237 16.03 37.03 -15.31
N LEU A 238 15.69 37.12 -13.99
CA LEU A 238 15.04 38.34 -13.47
C LEU A 238 16.04 39.44 -13.12
N MET A 239 17.33 39.14 -12.97
CA MET A 239 18.38 40.12 -12.77
C MET A 239 18.98 40.64 -14.12
N GLU A 240 18.92 39.82 -15.18
CA GLU A 240 19.40 40.19 -16.52
C GLU A 240 18.34 40.92 -17.36
N GLY A 241 17.08 40.96 -16.91
CA GLY A 241 15.97 41.66 -17.57
C GLY A 241 15.66 43.06 -17.02
N THR A 242 16.53 43.63 -16.17
CA THR A 242 16.37 44.98 -15.64
C THR A 242 17.67 45.76 -15.89
N VAL A 243 17.99 46.00 -17.15
CA VAL A 243 18.89 47.01 -17.64
C VAL A 243 18.23 47.69 -18.80
#